data_bb55e5a25e91cf8d64b3a2d393259652
#
_entry.id   bb55e5a25e91cf8d64b3a2d393259652
#
_cell.length_a   1.000
_cell.length_b   1.000
_cell.length_c   1.000
_cell.angle_alpha   90.00
_cell.angle_beta   90.00
_cell.angle_gamma   90.00
#
_symmetry.space_group_name_H-M   'P 1'
#
loop_
_entity.id
_entity.type
_entity.pdbx_description
1 polymer ?
#
loop_
_entity_poly.entity_id
_entity_poly.type
_entity_poly.pdbx_seq_one_letter_code
_entity_poly.pdbx_strand_id
1 'polypeptide(L)'
;MPEVSFPSLPSSQQPTYPEIKRGASLLLAWRLEGKKVLLVGGGAVAASRLGFLLEAGAHVTIVSPGPLEASLAHRVATEPEYVTWVERTYGRPDGPETKAEDLAKDKELPVTDFDMVFTAIDDNPLSRAVCDAARAARVPVNVADVPPECDFYFGAQVRRGPLQCMVSTSGAGPKVAVIVRDVIADAIPADVEDAIAGVGALRKELRERAPGVGGALSKRRMRWMIDTCDAWKLSEMGAMKSPEVRQKLLDDGWEKHRVLSAHDLGASEAEVQVIGSRISSLVRSEAFWPSVIGFVAGAAVASASFLAASRRQ
;
A
#
# COMPACT_ATOMS: atom_id res chain seq x y z
N MET A 1 -8.15 -39.59 19.20
CA MET A 1 -6.83 -39.23 18.67
C MET A 1 -5.81 -39.47 19.78
N PRO A 2 -4.69 -40.16 19.56
CA PRO A 2 -3.70 -40.35 20.63
C PRO A 2 -3.07 -38.99 20.99
N GLU A 3 -3.07 -38.66 22.28
CA GLU A 3 -2.31 -37.53 22.81
C GLU A 3 -0.83 -37.73 22.54
N VAL A 4 -0.21 -36.86 21.78
CA VAL A 4 1.23 -36.83 21.59
C VAL A 4 1.83 -36.13 22.81
N SER A 5 2.35 -36.94 23.75
CA SER A 5 3.10 -36.44 24.90
C SER A 5 4.51 -36.05 24.46
N PHE A 6 4.81 -34.75 24.50
CA PHE A 6 6.17 -34.26 24.28
C PHE A 6 6.99 -34.41 25.56
N PRO A 7 8.27 -34.85 25.50
CA PRO A 7 9.13 -34.90 26.67
C PRO A 7 9.34 -33.51 27.26
N SER A 8 9.13 -33.38 28.58
CA SER A 8 9.40 -32.14 29.30
C SER A 8 10.91 -31.87 29.35
N LEU A 9 11.34 -30.77 28.75
CA LEU A 9 12.72 -30.30 28.89
C LEU A 9 12.99 -29.81 30.32
N PRO A 10 14.24 -29.96 30.85
CA PRO A 10 14.61 -29.40 32.15
C PRO A 10 14.37 -27.87 32.17
N SER A 11 13.91 -27.35 33.30
CA SER A 11 13.51 -25.93 33.45
C SER A 11 14.62 -24.92 33.14
N SER A 12 15.88 -25.29 33.17
CA SER A 12 17.04 -24.47 32.80
C SER A 12 17.32 -24.38 31.29
N GLN A 13 16.60 -25.13 30.45
CA GLN A 13 16.75 -25.17 28.99
C GLN A 13 15.50 -24.79 28.23
N GLN A 14 14.44 -24.35 28.92
CA GLN A 14 13.25 -23.88 28.24
C GLN A 14 13.53 -22.55 27.57
N PRO A 15 13.35 -22.44 26.24
CA PRO A 15 13.51 -21.17 25.56
C PRO A 15 12.45 -20.17 26.07
N THR A 16 12.88 -19.00 26.46
CA THR A 16 11.98 -17.89 26.81
C THR A 16 11.41 -17.32 25.52
N TYR A 17 10.12 -17.53 25.30
CA TYR A 17 9.41 -16.91 24.17
C TYR A 17 8.81 -15.58 24.63
N PRO A 18 8.86 -14.52 23.77
CA PRO A 18 8.24 -13.26 24.10
C PRO A 18 6.72 -13.42 24.25
N GLU A 19 6.12 -12.67 25.16
CA GLU A 19 4.68 -12.65 25.35
C GLU A 19 3.98 -12.11 24.10
N ILE A 20 2.97 -12.84 23.60
CA ILE A 20 2.16 -12.42 22.46
C ILE A 20 1.00 -11.56 22.96
N LYS A 21 1.07 -10.26 22.69
CA LYS A 21 -0.03 -9.30 22.93
C LYS A 21 -1.02 -9.37 21.77
N ARG A 22 -2.28 -9.73 22.07
CA ARG A 22 -3.36 -9.81 21.09
C ARG A 22 -4.00 -8.43 20.85
N GLY A 23 -4.71 -8.29 19.71
CA GLY A 23 -5.49 -7.09 19.37
C GLY A 23 -4.86 -6.21 18.30
N ALA A 24 -3.66 -6.53 17.81
CA ALA A 24 -3.08 -5.85 16.67
C ALA A 24 -3.68 -6.35 15.35
N SER A 25 -3.82 -5.46 14.36
CA SER A 25 -4.16 -5.85 12.99
C SER A 25 -2.98 -6.53 12.30
N LEU A 26 -3.25 -7.55 11.48
CA LEU A 26 -2.23 -8.16 10.64
C LEU A 26 -1.93 -7.25 9.44
N LEU A 27 -0.69 -6.77 9.33
CA LEU A 27 -0.25 -5.96 8.20
C LEU A 27 0.09 -6.85 7.01
N LEU A 28 -0.58 -6.61 5.88
CA LEU A 28 -0.41 -7.37 4.64
C LEU A 28 -0.21 -6.41 3.47
N ALA A 29 0.65 -6.81 2.52
CA ALA A 29 0.66 -6.23 1.17
C ALA A 29 -0.27 -7.07 0.29
N TRP A 30 -1.51 -6.62 0.10
CA TRP A 30 -2.51 -7.34 -0.67
C TRP A 30 -2.34 -7.07 -2.16
N ARG A 31 -2.23 -8.12 -2.95
CA ARG A 31 -2.09 -8.03 -4.41
C ARG A 31 -3.47 -8.02 -5.05
N LEU A 32 -3.80 -6.92 -5.71
CA LEU A 32 -5.09 -6.71 -6.37
C LEU A 32 -4.98 -6.70 -7.90
N GLU A 33 -3.84 -7.02 -8.47
CA GLU A 33 -3.64 -7.09 -9.92
C GLU A 33 -4.66 -8.03 -10.58
N GLY A 34 -5.48 -7.47 -11.50
CA GLY A 34 -6.56 -8.18 -12.18
C GLY A 34 -7.75 -8.54 -11.31
N LYS A 35 -7.81 -8.08 -10.06
CA LYS A 35 -8.94 -8.30 -9.14
C LYS A 35 -10.05 -7.28 -9.35
N LYS A 36 -11.29 -7.71 -9.14
CA LYS A 36 -12.48 -6.86 -9.26
C LYS A 36 -12.83 -6.23 -7.92
N VAL A 37 -12.94 -4.93 -7.89
CA VAL A 37 -13.26 -4.18 -6.67
C VAL A 37 -14.53 -3.35 -6.88
N LEU A 38 -15.47 -3.46 -5.96
CA LEU A 38 -16.67 -2.61 -5.90
C LEU A 38 -16.38 -1.39 -5.02
N LEU A 39 -16.62 -0.20 -5.54
CA LEU A 39 -16.51 1.06 -4.82
C LEU A 39 -17.86 1.77 -4.85
N VAL A 40 -18.60 1.73 -3.76
CA VAL A 40 -19.87 2.41 -3.60
C VAL A 40 -19.63 3.82 -3.06
N GLY A 41 -19.89 4.82 -3.89
CA GLY A 41 -19.69 6.23 -3.59
C GLY A 41 -18.87 6.95 -4.64
N GLY A 42 -19.09 8.29 -4.78
CA GLY A 42 -18.48 9.14 -5.80
C GLY A 42 -17.80 10.39 -5.26
N GLY A 43 -17.61 10.49 -3.94
CA GLY A 43 -17.02 11.65 -3.25
C GLY A 43 -15.51 11.56 -3.02
N ALA A 44 -14.97 12.52 -2.25
CA ALA A 44 -13.53 12.64 -1.96
C ALA A 44 -12.91 11.40 -1.29
N VAL A 45 -13.67 10.71 -0.42
CA VAL A 45 -13.20 9.49 0.22
C VAL A 45 -13.05 8.38 -0.81
N ALA A 46 -14.03 8.20 -1.71
CA ALA A 46 -13.96 7.24 -2.81
C ALA A 46 -12.76 7.55 -3.73
N ALA A 47 -12.53 8.82 -4.05
CA ALA A 47 -11.40 9.28 -4.86
C ALA A 47 -10.05 8.87 -4.24
N SER A 48 -9.89 9.10 -2.94
CA SER A 48 -8.69 8.68 -2.20
C SER A 48 -8.47 7.16 -2.26
N ARG A 49 -9.54 6.35 -2.19
CA ARG A 49 -9.45 4.89 -2.27
C ARG A 49 -9.10 4.43 -3.68
N LEU A 50 -9.73 5.02 -4.70
CA LEU A 50 -9.49 4.65 -6.10
C LEU A 50 -7.99 4.72 -6.47
N GLY A 51 -7.29 5.78 -6.06
CA GLY A 51 -5.86 5.91 -6.34
C GLY A 51 -5.05 4.70 -5.89
N PHE A 52 -5.22 4.23 -4.65
CA PHE A 52 -4.52 3.06 -4.12
C PHE A 52 -4.91 1.75 -4.82
N LEU A 53 -6.18 1.63 -5.23
CA LEU A 53 -6.68 0.45 -5.92
C LEU A 53 -6.10 0.34 -7.34
N LEU A 54 -6.03 1.45 -8.07
CA LEU A 54 -5.41 1.50 -9.39
C LEU A 54 -3.90 1.23 -9.33
N GLU A 55 -3.19 1.81 -8.36
CA GLU A 55 -1.78 1.50 -8.13
C GLU A 55 -1.53 0.02 -7.80
N ALA A 56 -2.52 -0.67 -7.23
CA ALA A 56 -2.47 -2.10 -6.96
C ALA A 56 -2.91 -2.98 -8.15
N GLY A 57 -3.28 -2.37 -9.30
CA GLY A 57 -3.69 -3.05 -10.53
C GLY A 57 -5.12 -3.63 -10.50
N ALA A 58 -6.00 -3.09 -9.66
CA ALA A 58 -7.38 -3.54 -9.57
C ALA A 58 -8.25 -3.00 -10.71
N HIS A 59 -9.26 -3.77 -11.13
CA HIS A 59 -10.38 -3.29 -11.93
C HIS A 59 -11.49 -2.81 -10.99
N VAL A 60 -11.80 -1.51 -11.03
CA VAL A 60 -12.72 -0.90 -10.06
C VAL A 60 -14.05 -0.54 -10.74
N THR A 61 -15.14 -1.03 -10.17
CA THR A 61 -16.49 -0.60 -10.54
C THR A 61 -16.98 0.40 -9.49
N ILE A 62 -17.12 1.67 -9.91
CA ILE A 62 -17.68 2.74 -9.11
C ILE A 62 -19.20 2.73 -9.30
N VAL A 63 -19.96 2.71 -8.21
CA VAL A 63 -21.43 2.87 -8.26
C VAL A 63 -21.81 4.10 -7.42
N SER A 64 -22.28 5.12 -8.09
CA SER A 64 -22.66 6.38 -7.45
C SER A 64 -23.55 7.19 -8.40
N PRO A 65 -24.58 7.91 -7.89
CA PRO A 65 -25.20 8.97 -8.67
C PRO A 65 -24.19 10.08 -8.99
N GLY A 66 -24.40 10.81 -10.07
CA GLY A 66 -23.57 11.95 -10.43
C GLY A 66 -23.88 13.19 -9.57
N PRO A 67 -23.00 14.20 -9.59
CA PRO A 67 -21.69 14.20 -10.25
C PRO A 67 -20.61 13.48 -9.43
N LEU A 68 -19.63 12.87 -10.10
CA LEU A 68 -18.45 12.33 -9.45
C LEU A 68 -17.50 13.45 -9.00
N GLU A 69 -16.72 13.18 -7.97
CA GLU A 69 -15.56 14.01 -7.63
C GLU A 69 -14.60 14.10 -8.83
N ALA A 70 -13.94 15.27 -9.01
CA ALA A 70 -13.20 15.59 -10.23
C ALA A 70 -12.11 14.57 -10.61
N SER A 71 -11.38 14.03 -9.63
CA SER A 71 -10.35 13.04 -9.91
C SER A 71 -10.93 11.66 -10.29
N LEU A 72 -12.08 11.28 -9.73
CA LEU A 72 -12.81 10.08 -10.14
C LEU A 72 -13.28 10.21 -11.60
N ALA A 73 -13.93 11.34 -11.94
CA ALA A 73 -14.38 11.61 -13.31
C ALA A 73 -13.22 11.56 -14.30
N HIS A 74 -12.06 12.13 -13.92
CA HIS A 74 -10.85 12.08 -14.73
C HIS A 74 -10.40 10.62 -14.98
N ARG A 75 -10.34 9.78 -13.93
CA ARG A 75 -9.91 8.37 -14.06
C ARG A 75 -10.88 7.54 -14.89
N VAL A 76 -12.19 7.74 -14.73
CA VAL A 76 -13.20 7.11 -15.59
C VAL A 76 -12.97 7.43 -17.06
N ALA A 77 -12.61 8.70 -17.38
CA ALA A 77 -12.37 9.14 -18.75
C ALA A 77 -11.02 8.66 -19.33
N THR A 78 -9.97 8.55 -18.51
CA THR A 78 -8.60 8.30 -18.97
C THR A 78 -8.15 6.84 -18.82
N GLU A 79 -8.80 6.06 -17.95
CA GLU A 79 -8.41 4.67 -17.64
C GLU A 79 -9.63 3.72 -17.73
N PRO A 80 -10.39 3.72 -18.85
CA PRO A 80 -11.63 2.94 -18.98
C PRO A 80 -11.43 1.42 -18.91
N GLU A 81 -10.22 0.93 -19.14
CA GLU A 81 -9.85 -0.48 -18.96
C GLU A 81 -9.78 -0.92 -17.50
N TYR A 82 -9.55 0.02 -16.55
CA TYR A 82 -9.44 -0.26 -15.12
C TYR A 82 -10.61 0.28 -14.32
N VAL A 83 -11.32 1.30 -14.82
CA VAL A 83 -12.40 1.97 -14.08
C VAL A 83 -13.69 1.99 -14.86
N THR A 84 -14.72 1.38 -14.30
CA THR A 84 -16.09 1.46 -14.82
C THR A 84 -16.94 2.28 -13.87
N TRP A 85 -17.70 3.24 -14.38
CA TRP A 85 -18.68 3.98 -13.58
C TRP A 85 -20.10 3.61 -13.97
N VAL A 86 -20.89 3.25 -12.97
CA VAL A 86 -22.33 2.97 -13.09
C VAL A 86 -23.08 4.08 -12.36
N GLU A 87 -23.74 4.95 -13.14
CA GLU A 87 -24.40 6.15 -12.63
C GLU A 87 -25.78 5.81 -12.05
N ARG A 88 -25.80 5.36 -10.82
CA ARG A 88 -26.99 5.10 -10.01
C ARG A 88 -26.65 4.89 -8.55
N THR A 89 -27.65 4.85 -7.69
CA THR A 89 -27.47 4.41 -6.30
C THR A 89 -27.31 2.88 -6.26
N TYR A 90 -26.33 2.37 -5.51
CA TYR A 90 -26.15 0.94 -5.30
C TYR A 90 -27.34 0.35 -4.53
N GLY A 91 -27.78 -0.84 -4.95
CA GLY A 91 -28.90 -1.56 -4.31
C GLY A 91 -30.26 -0.86 -4.40
N ARG A 92 -30.37 0.23 -5.13
CA ARG A 92 -31.60 0.99 -5.34
C ARG A 92 -31.85 1.29 -6.82
N PRO A 93 -31.98 0.29 -7.69
CA PRO A 93 -32.18 0.52 -9.12
C PRO A 93 -33.48 1.32 -9.40
N ASP A 94 -34.48 1.16 -8.54
CA ASP A 94 -35.83 1.77 -8.71
C ASP A 94 -36.03 3.03 -7.83
N GLY A 95 -34.97 3.55 -7.18
CA GLY A 95 -35.05 4.79 -6.40
C GLY A 95 -35.15 4.59 -4.87
N PRO A 96 -35.49 5.67 -4.12
CA PRO A 96 -35.39 5.69 -2.65
C PRO A 96 -36.38 4.80 -1.90
N GLU A 97 -37.40 4.24 -2.57
CA GLU A 97 -38.46 3.41 -1.95
C GLU A 97 -38.04 1.95 -1.73
N THR A 98 -36.79 1.57 -2.09
CA THR A 98 -36.28 0.21 -1.86
C THR A 98 -36.24 -0.12 -0.37
N LYS A 99 -36.85 -1.25 0.02
CA LYS A 99 -36.88 -1.69 1.41
C LYS A 99 -35.48 -1.99 1.95
N ALA A 100 -35.26 -1.72 3.25
CA ALA A 100 -33.96 -1.92 3.90
C ALA A 100 -33.41 -3.34 3.72
N GLU A 101 -34.27 -4.36 3.71
CA GLU A 101 -33.93 -5.78 3.49
C GLU A 101 -33.42 -6.10 2.07
N ASP A 102 -33.71 -5.23 1.09
CA ASP A 102 -33.34 -5.39 -0.31
C ASP A 102 -32.18 -4.46 -0.73
N LEU A 103 -31.76 -3.52 0.14
CA LEU A 103 -30.73 -2.52 -0.16
C LEU A 103 -29.39 -3.12 -0.62
N ALA A 104 -29.03 -4.31 -0.13
CA ALA A 104 -27.77 -4.97 -0.50
C ALA A 104 -27.92 -5.97 -1.65
N LYS A 105 -29.14 -6.22 -2.13
CA LYS A 105 -29.42 -7.20 -3.18
C LYS A 105 -29.40 -6.55 -4.56
N ASP A 106 -28.26 -5.95 -4.88
CA ASP A 106 -28.04 -5.46 -6.24
C ASP A 106 -27.91 -6.68 -7.18
N LYS A 107 -28.91 -6.89 -8.04
CA LYS A 107 -28.95 -8.06 -8.93
C LYS A 107 -28.03 -7.93 -10.13
N GLU A 108 -27.68 -6.68 -10.51
CA GLU A 108 -26.80 -6.41 -11.64
C GLU A 108 -25.34 -6.44 -11.23
N LEU A 109 -25.04 -6.01 -9.99
CA LEU A 109 -23.70 -5.93 -9.42
C LEU A 109 -23.67 -6.54 -8.01
N PRO A 110 -23.94 -7.84 -7.88
CA PRO A 110 -23.93 -8.49 -6.57
C PRO A 110 -22.52 -8.49 -5.98
N VAL A 111 -22.41 -8.31 -4.67
CA VAL A 111 -21.10 -8.28 -3.98
C VAL A 111 -20.26 -9.54 -4.22
N THR A 112 -20.91 -10.65 -4.56
CA THR A 112 -20.25 -11.94 -4.88
C THR A 112 -19.41 -11.93 -6.15
N ASP A 113 -19.61 -10.94 -7.02
CA ASP A 113 -18.87 -10.80 -8.28
C ASP A 113 -17.54 -10.05 -8.10
N PHE A 114 -17.27 -9.60 -6.86
CA PHE A 114 -16.10 -8.80 -6.51
C PHE A 114 -15.20 -9.52 -5.51
N ASP A 115 -13.90 -9.23 -5.61
CA ASP A 115 -12.87 -9.74 -4.68
C ASP A 115 -12.76 -8.86 -3.41
N MET A 116 -13.28 -7.62 -3.46
CA MET A 116 -13.21 -6.65 -2.37
C MET A 116 -14.29 -5.57 -2.55
N VAL A 117 -14.81 -5.05 -1.45
CA VAL A 117 -15.89 -4.04 -1.45
C VAL A 117 -15.50 -2.86 -0.58
N PHE A 118 -15.80 -1.65 -1.07
CA PHE A 118 -15.70 -0.39 -0.34
C PHE A 118 -17.02 0.35 -0.36
N THR A 119 -17.40 0.91 0.79
CA THR A 119 -18.48 1.89 0.86
C THR A 119 -17.93 3.24 1.35
N ALA A 120 -18.20 4.29 0.60
CA ALA A 120 -17.80 5.66 0.88
C ALA A 120 -18.95 6.61 0.59
N ILE A 121 -20.07 6.40 1.31
CA ILE A 121 -21.33 7.11 1.21
C ILE A 121 -21.82 7.49 2.61
N ASP A 122 -22.63 8.58 2.69
CA ASP A 122 -23.23 9.04 3.95
C ASP A 122 -24.47 8.23 4.36
N ASP A 123 -24.98 7.34 3.49
CA ASP A 123 -26.11 6.46 3.77
C ASP A 123 -25.65 5.26 4.64
N ASN A 124 -25.71 5.46 5.97
CA ASN A 124 -25.31 4.43 6.93
C ASN A 124 -26.12 3.13 6.84
N PRO A 125 -27.46 3.15 6.65
CA PRO A 125 -28.25 1.93 6.43
C PRO A 125 -27.79 1.12 5.22
N LEU A 126 -27.54 1.79 4.09
CA LEU A 126 -27.03 1.15 2.88
C LEU A 126 -25.61 0.61 3.09
N SER A 127 -24.71 1.39 3.70
CA SER A 127 -23.35 0.95 4.02
C SER A 127 -23.33 -0.32 4.86
N ARG A 128 -24.20 -0.43 5.88
CA ARG A 128 -24.36 -1.63 6.71
C ARG A 128 -24.88 -2.81 5.93
N ALA A 129 -25.94 -2.59 5.13
CA ALA A 129 -26.51 -3.66 4.31
C ALA A 129 -25.48 -4.24 3.33
N VAL A 130 -24.66 -3.40 2.71
CA VAL A 130 -23.55 -3.82 1.84
C VAL A 130 -22.47 -4.57 2.63
N CYS A 131 -22.12 -4.10 3.83
CA CYS A 131 -21.17 -4.77 4.72
C CYS A 131 -21.65 -6.17 5.09
N ASP A 132 -22.89 -6.30 5.53
CA ASP A 132 -23.48 -7.59 5.92
C ASP A 132 -23.53 -8.57 4.74
N ALA A 133 -23.91 -8.10 3.56
CA ALA A 133 -23.93 -8.90 2.35
C ALA A 133 -22.50 -9.34 1.95
N ALA A 134 -21.52 -8.46 1.99
CA ALA A 134 -20.13 -8.78 1.68
C ALA A 134 -19.57 -9.81 2.67
N ARG A 135 -19.81 -9.64 3.98
CA ARG A 135 -19.41 -10.60 5.01
C ARG A 135 -20.08 -11.96 4.86
N ALA A 136 -21.38 -12.00 4.56
CA ALA A 136 -22.10 -13.24 4.27
C ALA A 136 -21.51 -13.97 3.06
N ALA A 137 -21.06 -13.22 2.05
CA ALA A 137 -20.39 -13.75 0.87
C ALA A 137 -18.88 -14.03 1.11
N ARG A 138 -18.33 -13.71 2.28
CA ARG A 138 -16.91 -13.78 2.61
C ARG A 138 -16.03 -12.89 1.70
N VAL A 139 -16.57 -11.79 1.24
CA VAL A 139 -15.87 -10.77 0.48
C VAL A 139 -15.38 -9.69 1.48
N PRO A 140 -14.07 -9.40 1.54
CA PRO A 140 -13.54 -8.38 2.43
C PRO A 140 -14.16 -7.03 2.17
N VAL A 141 -14.54 -6.31 3.23
CA VAL A 141 -15.23 -5.02 3.13
C VAL A 141 -14.58 -3.96 4.01
N ASN A 142 -14.56 -2.71 3.49
CA ASN A 142 -14.20 -1.53 4.24
C ASN A 142 -15.32 -0.50 4.14
N VAL A 143 -15.82 -0.07 5.28
CA VAL A 143 -16.86 0.96 5.40
C VAL A 143 -16.19 2.25 5.91
N ALA A 144 -16.25 3.31 5.12
CA ALA A 144 -15.67 4.60 5.50
C ALA A 144 -16.33 5.10 6.79
N ASP A 145 -15.50 5.63 7.70
CA ASP A 145 -15.88 6.24 8.97
C ASP A 145 -16.63 5.33 9.98
N VAL A 146 -16.73 4.02 9.69
CA VAL A 146 -17.36 3.04 10.59
C VAL A 146 -16.38 1.88 10.92
N PRO A 147 -15.39 2.10 11.82
CA PRO A 147 -14.35 1.11 12.12
C PRO A 147 -14.83 -0.30 12.47
N PRO A 148 -15.94 -0.51 13.23
CA PRO A 148 -16.43 -1.85 13.53
C PRO A 148 -16.92 -2.64 12.31
N GLU A 149 -17.22 -1.94 11.22
CA GLU A 149 -17.68 -2.52 9.96
C GLU A 149 -16.56 -2.67 8.91
N CYS A 150 -15.30 -2.55 9.35
CA CYS A 150 -14.13 -2.71 8.50
C CYS A 150 -13.42 -4.04 8.80
N ASP A 151 -13.22 -4.87 7.77
CA ASP A 151 -12.40 -6.09 7.87
C ASP A 151 -10.91 -5.77 7.73
N PHE A 152 -10.57 -4.62 7.16
CA PHE A 152 -9.21 -4.10 7.00
C PHE A 152 -9.19 -2.57 7.01
N TYR A 153 -8.03 -1.98 7.29
CA TYR A 153 -7.86 -0.53 7.37
C TYR A 153 -6.86 -0.02 6.34
N PHE A 154 -7.06 1.23 5.91
CA PHE A 154 -6.06 2.00 5.19
C PHE A 154 -5.22 2.80 6.18
N GLY A 155 -3.96 2.41 6.33
CA GLY A 155 -2.98 3.21 7.10
C GLY A 155 -2.42 4.36 6.28
N ALA A 156 -1.63 5.22 6.95
CA ALA A 156 -0.84 6.23 6.27
C ALA A 156 0.30 5.54 5.50
N GLN A 157 0.44 5.84 4.19
CA GLN A 157 1.33 5.11 3.30
C GLN A 157 2.45 6.00 2.76
N VAL A 158 3.64 5.40 2.60
CA VAL A 158 4.74 5.93 1.79
C VAL A 158 4.96 4.96 0.65
N ARG A 159 5.04 5.49 -0.58
CA ARG A 159 5.42 4.72 -1.77
C ARG A 159 6.56 5.43 -2.50
N ARG A 160 7.60 4.66 -2.86
CA ARG A 160 8.71 5.10 -3.72
C ARG A 160 9.09 3.94 -4.62
N GLY A 161 8.55 3.95 -5.85
CA GLY A 161 8.62 2.81 -6.76
C GLY A 161 8.09 1.53 -6.10
N PRO A 162 8.86 0.44 -6.05
CA PRO A 162 8.43 -0.82 -5.45
C PRO A 162 8.41 -0.81 -3.91
N LEU A 163 9.03 0.19 -3.25
CA LEU A 163 8.99 0.31 -1.79
C LEU A 163 7.62 0.78 -1.32
N GLN A 164 7.04 0.06 -0.37
CA GLN A 164 5.78 0.40 0.27
C GLN A 164 5.94 0.28 1.78
N CYS A 165 5.56 1.35 2.50
CA CYS A 165 5.47 1.36 3.96
C CYS A 165 4.06 1.76 4.35
N MET A 166 3.48 1.10 5.36
CA MET A 166 2.18 1.46 5.92
C MET A 166 2.30 1.64 7.43
N VAL A 167 1.79 2.75 7.94
CA VAL A 167 1.69 3.06 9.36
C VAL A 167 0.24 2.97 9.78
N SER A 168 -0.08 2.03 10.67
CA SER A 168 -1.40 1.85 11.26
C SER A 168 -1.35 2.14 12.76
N THR A 169 -2.35 2.87 13.25
CA THR A 169 -2.58 3.09 14.68
C THR A 169 -3.83 2.35 15.16
N SER A 170 -4.33 1.38 14.37
CA SER A 170 -5.58 0.65 14.64
C SER A 170 -6.78 1.58 14.90
N GLY A 171 -6.82 2.72 14.19
CA GLY A 171 -7.87 3.72 14.34
C GLY A 171 -7.71 4.69 15.53
N ALA A 172 -6.76 4.45 16.45
CA ALA A 172 -6.61 5.25 17.67
C ALA A 172 -6.09 6.69 17.42
N GLY A 173 -5.31 6.91 16.36
CA GLY A 173 -4.72 8.22 16.12
C GLY A 173 -4.33 8.44 14.66
N PRO A 174 -5.27 8.68 13.73
CA PRO A 174 -4.97 8.82 12.30
C PRO A 174 -3.93 9.92 12.02
N LYS A 175 -3.99 11.04 12.73
CA LYS A 175 -2.99 12.12 12.56
C LYS A 175 -1.60 11.72 13.03
N VAL A 176 -1.50 10.91 14.10
CA VAL A 176 -0.22 10.36 14.58
C VAL A 176 0.37 9.43 13.52
N ALA A 177 -0.45 8.58 12.89
CA ALA A 177 0.00 7.73 11.79
C ALA A 177 0.60 8.54 10.63
N VAL A 178 -0.02 9.68 10.28
CA VAL A 178 0.51 10.60 9.26
C VAL A 178 1.85 11.19 9.67
N ILE A 179 2.01 11.66 10.91
CA ILE A 179 3.27 12.22 11.41
C ILE A 179 4.39 11.17 11.37
N VAL A 180 4.11 9.94 11.84
CA VAL A 180 5.10 8.84 11.80
C VAL A 180 5.44 8.46 10.36
N ARG A 181 4.45 8.43 9.46
CA ARG A 181 4.69 8.22 8.03
C ARG A 181 5.65 9.25 7.45
N ASP A 182 5.48 10.53 7.79
CA ASP A 182 6.34 11.62 7.28
C ASP A 182 7.77 11.45 7.77
N VAL A 183 7.97 11.11 9.05
CA VAL A 183 9.30 10.78 9.61
C VAL A 183 9.94 9.61 8.85
N ILE A 184 9.17 8.56 8.54
CA ILE A 184 9.68 7.43 7.76
C ILE A 184 10.04 7.88 6.34
N ALA A 185 9.19 8.69 5.70
CA ALA A 185 9.41 9.18 4.34
C ALA A 185 10.69 10.02 4.24
N ASP A 186 10.97 10.87 5.25
CA ASP A 186 12.18 11.70 5.30
C ASP A 186 13.46 10.88 5.53
N ALA A 187 13.35 9.74 6.25
CA ALA A 187 14.47 8.85 6.50
C ALA A 187 14.83 7.94 5.32
N ILE A 188 13.92 7.77 4.35
CA ILE A 188 14.17 6.93 3.16
C ILE A 188 14.98 7.72 2.14
N PRO A 189 16.14 7.21 1.65
CA PRO A 189 16.92 7.86 0.60
C PRO A 189 16.09 8.09 -0.68
N ALA A 190 16.38 9.20 -1.37
CA ALA A 190 15.65 9.57 -2.58
C ALA A 190 15.81 8.57 -3.73
N ASP A 191 16.93 7.85 -3.76
CA ASP A 191 17.32 6.84 -4.76
C ASP A 191 17.01 5.41 -4.35
N VAL A 192 16.18 5.19 -3.32
CA VAL A 192 15.80 3.84 -2.84
C VAL A 192 15.19 2.97 -3.94
N GLU A 193 14.51 3.56 -4.91
CA GLU A 193 13.96 2.85 -6.06
C GLU A 193 15.07 2.26 -6.92
N ASP A 194 16.13 3.02 -7.18
CA ASP A 194 17.32 2.57 -7.91
C ASP A 194 18.07 1.48 -7.14
N ALA A 195 18.16 1.61 -5.82
CA ALA A 195 18.74 0.59 -4.95
C ALA A 195 17.99 -0.75 -5.08
N ILE A 196 16.65 -0.72 -4.97
CA ILE A 196 15.83 -1.93 -5.09
C ILE A 196 15.94 -2.54 -6.50
N ALA A 197 15.90 -1.72 -7.54
CA ALA A 197 16.05 -2.17 -8.93
C ALA A 197 17.42 -2.80 -9.16
N GLY A 198 18.48 -2.17 -8.67
CA GLY A 198 19.86 -2.65 -8.79
C GLY A 198 20.09 -3.99 -8.09
N VAL A 199 19.66 -4.11 -6.83
CA VAL A 199 19.73 -5.37 -6.06
C VAL A 199 18.90 -6.47 -6.72
N GLY A 200 17.72 -6.12 -7.24
CA GLY A 200 16.85 -7.04 -7.99
C GLY A 200 17.52 -7.57 -9.25
N ALA A 201 18.17 -6.69 -10.04
CA ALA A 201 18.91 -7.05 -11.22
C ALA A 201 20.13 -7.94 -10.89
N LEU A 202 20.91 -7.57 -9.88
CA LEU A 202 22.04 -8.38 -9.40
C LEU A 202 21.59 -9.79 -9.02
N ARG A 203 20.47 -9.91 -8.31
CA ARG A 203 19.91 -11.21 -7.92
C ARG A 203 19.47 -12.05 -9.12
N LYS A 204 18.93 -11.41 -10.16
CA LYS A 204 18.54 -12.07 -11.42
C LYS A 204 19.77 -12.58 -12.15
N GLU A 205 20.77 -11.72 -12.39
CA GLU A 205 22.01 -12.04 -13.05
C GLU A 205 22.80 -13.13 -12.33
N LEU A 206 22.81 -13.12 -10.98
CA LEU A 206 23.40 -14.19 -10.17
C LEU A 206 22.71 -15.54 -10.36
N ARG A 207 21.38 -15.55 -10.53
CA ARG A 207 20.63 -16.80 -10.81
C ARG A 207 20.92 -17.35 -12.19
N GLU A 208 21.14 -16.49 -13.18
CA GLU A 208 21.52 -16.86 -14.53
C GLU A 208 22.94 -17.46 -14.54
N ARG A 209 23.87 -16.87 -13.77
CA ARG A 209 25.26 -17.31 -13.67
C ARG A 209 25.41 -18.62 -12.87
N ALA A 210 24.60 -18.82 -11.86
CA ALA A 210 24.59 -19.99 -10.99
C ALA A 210 23.17 -20.58 -10.88
N PRO A 211 22.68 -21.27 -11.94
CA PRO A 211 21.31 -21.77 -12.01
C PRO A 211 21.03 -22.92 -11.04
N GLY A 212 19.76 -23.20 -10.78
CA GLY A 212 19.27 -24.28 -9.95
C GLY A 212 18.42 -23.80 -8.75
N VAL A 213 17.58 -24.72 -8.26
CA VAL A 213 16.65 -24.47 -7.14
C VAL A 213 16.97 -25.41 -6.00
N GLY A 214 17.02 -24.88 -4.76
CA GLY A 214 17.33 -25.67 -3.56
C GLY A 214 18.82 -26.01 -3.41
N GLY A 215 19.12 -26.84 -2.42
CA GLY A 215 20.45 -27.35 -2.15
C GLY A 215 21.49 -26.32 -1.66
N ALA A 216 22.76 -26.74 -1.64
CA ALA A 216 23.87 -25.94 -1.14
C ALA A 216 24.12 -24.66 -1.98
N LEU A 217 23.98 -24.76 -3.31
CA LEU A 217 24.19 -23.63 -4.21
C LEU A 217 23.16 -22.51 -3.97
N SER A 218 21.89 -22.86 -3.78
CA SER A 218 20.84 -21.88 -3.47
C SER A 218 21.08 -21.18 -2.13
N LYS A 219 21.54 -21.94 -1.11
CA LYS A 219 21.94 -21.39 0.19
C LYS A 219 23.13 -20.44 0.06
N ARG A 220 24.13 -20.81 -0.74
CA ARG A 220 25.32 -19.98 -0.99
C ARG A 220 24.93 -18.67 -1.69
N ARG A 221 24.07 -18.69 -2.75
CA ARG A 221 23.59 -17.49 -3.41
C ARG A 221 22.86 -16.56 -2.45
N MET A 222 21.96 -17.13 -1.64
CA MET A 222 21.21 -16.34 -0.65
C MET A 222 22.15 -15.70 0.36
N ARG A 223 23.10 -16.44 0.89
CA ARG A 223 24.06 -15.92 1.86
C ARG A 223 24.90 -14.80 1.27
N TRP A 224 25.46 -15.02 0.08
CA TRP A 224 26.28 -14.00 -0.60
C TRP A 224 25.48 -12.73 -0.90
N MET A 225 24.21 -12.83 -1.32
CA MET A 225 23.34 -11.67 -1.52
C MET A 225 23.08 -10.91 -0.22
N ILE A 226 22.87 -11.62 0.90
CA ILE A 226 22.71 -11.00 2.22
C ILE A 226 24.00 -10.26 2.60
N ASP A 227 25.13 -10.96 2.57
CA ASP A 227 26.42 -10.40 2.97
C ASP A 227 26.81 -9.20 2.07
N THR A 228 26.45 -9.23 0.77
CA THR A 228 26.66 -8.11 -0.15
C THR A 228 25.77 -6.91 0.22
N CYS A 229 24.49 -7.13 0.52
CA CYS A 229 23.62 -6.04 0.97
C CYS A 229 24.07 -5.45 2.30
N ASP A 230 24.54 -6.27 3.23
CA ASP A 230 25.03 -5.83 4.54
C ASP A 230 26.32 -5.02 4.45
N ALA A 231 27.13 -5.22 3.39
CA ALA A 231 28.36 -4.48 3.15
C ALA A 231 28.16 -3.10 2.50
N TRP A 232 26.93 -2.76 2.13
CA TRP A 232 26.58 -1.50 1.46
C TRP A 232 25.60 -0.69 2.32
N LYS A 233 25.80 0.61 2.43
CA LYS A 233 24.77 1.50 2.97
C LYS A 233 23.60 1.61 1.99
N LEU A 234 22.39 1.81 2.50
CA LEU A 234 21.21 1.98 1.66
C LEU A 234 21.37 3.14 0.65
N SER A 235 22.02 4.24 1.04
CA SER A 235 22.33 5.39 0.18
C SER A 235 23.35 5.10 -0.93
N GLU A 236 24.12 4.01 -0.81
CA GLU A 236 25.13 3.60 -1.79
C GLU A 236 24.58 2.56 -2.78
N MET A 237 23.55 1.81 -2.38
CA MET A 237 23.00 0.70 -3.16
C MET A 237 22.42 1.13 -4.51
N GLY A 238 22.06 2.41 -4.68
CA GLY A 238 21.62 2.95 -5.97
C GLY A 238 22.65 2.74 -7.09
N ALA A 239 23.95 2.71 -6.75
CA ALA A 239 25.03 2.42 -7.71
C ALA A 239 24.92 1.01 -8.34
N MET A 240 24.26 0.04 -7.67
CA MET A 240 24.02 -1.30 -8.22
C MET A 240 23.06 -1.29 -9.42
N LYS A 241 22.41 -0.16 -9.75
CA LYS A 241 21.64 0.01 -10.97
C LYS A 241 22.54 -0.02 -12.21
N SER A 242 23.84 0.37 -12.08
CA SER A 242 24.81 0.27 -13.17
C SER A 242 25.16 -1.20 -13.48
N PRO A 243 25.05 -1.63 -14.76
CA PRO A 243 25.49 -2.96 -15.18
C PRO A 243 26.96 -3.23 -14.87
N GLU A 244 27.83 -2.22 -14.97
CA GLU A 244 29.27 -2.33 -14.73
C GLU A 244 29.56 -2.65 -13.26
N VAL A 245 28.84 -2.03 -12.34
CA VAL A 245 28.95 -2.30 -10.89
C VAL A 245 28.49 -3.74 -10.60
N ARG A 246 27.36 -4.16 -11.16
CA ARG A 246 26.88 -5.51 -10.96
C ARG A 246 27.82 -6.55 -11.55
N GLN A 247 28.38 -6.29 -12.73
CA GLN A 247 29.34 -7.20 -13.36
C GLN A 247 30.59 -7.37 -12.47
N LYS A 248 31.14 -6.29 -11.92
CA LYS A 248 32.27 -6.37 -10.97
C LYS A 248 31.90 -7.13 -9.72
N LEU A 249 30.71 -6.91 -9.15
CA LEU A 249 30.21 -7.68 -7.99
C LEU A 249 30.16 -9.18 -8.29
N LEU A 250 29.76 -9.57 -9.50
CA LEU A 250 29.70 -10.95 -9.90
C LEU A 250 31.09 -11.54 -10.20
N ASP A 251 31.92 -10.85 -11.00
CA ASP A 251 33.22 -11.37 -11.46
C ASP A 251 34.28 -11.36 -10.34
N ASP A 252 34.34 -10.28 -9.57
CA ASP A 252 35.34 -10.12 -8.52
C ASP A 252 34.83 -10.49 -7.12
N GLY A 253 33.51 -10.50 -6.94
CA GLY A 253 32.85 -10.87 -5.70
C GLY A 253 32.43 -12.35 -5.70
N TRP A 254 31.37 -12.70 -6.42
CA TRP A 254 30.77 -14.04 -6.43
C TRP A 254 31.75 -15.13 -6.89
N GLU A 255 32.40 -14.93 -8.05
CA GLU A 255 33.32 -15.93 -8.59
C GLU A 255 34.57 -16.13 -7.70
N LYS A 256 35.07 -15.06 -7.09
CA LYS A 256 36.25 -15.12 -6.20
C LYS A 256 35.88 -15.34 -4.73
N HIS A 257 34.62 -15.73 -4.45
CA HIS A 257 34.14 -15.99 -3.08
C HIS A 257 34.36 -14.81 -2.09
N ARG A 258 34.19 -13.59 -2.57
CA ARG A 258 34.37 -12.35 -1.79
C ARG A 258 33.07 -11.56 -1.72
N VAL A 259 32.98 -10.71 -0.73
CA VAL A 259 31.98 -9.65 -0.63
C VAL A 259 32.71 -8.33 -0.88
N LEU A 260 32.22 -7.54 -1.81
CA LEU A 260 32.76 -6.23 -2.16
C LEU A 260 31.82 -5.15 -1.67
N SER A 261 32.38 -4.13 -0.99
CA SER A 261 31.64 -2.93 -0.57
C SER A 261 31.62 -1.87 -1.67
N ALA A 262 30.83 -0.82 -1.47
CA ALA A 262 30.80 0.36 -2.34
C ALA A 262 32.20 1.01 -2.44
N HIS A 263 32.93 1.05 -1.33
CA HIS A 263 34.30 1.57 -1.30
C HIS A 263 35.27 0.77 -2.19
N ASP A 264 35.16 -0.59 -2.21
CA ASP A 264 36.03 -1.44 -3.03
C ASP A 264 35.81 -1.21 -4.55
N LEU A 265 34.65 -0.67 -4.91
CA LEU A 265 34.28 -0.38 -6.32
C LEU A 265 34.43 1.09 -6.70
N GLY A 266 34.86 1.95 -5.76
CA GLY A 266 34.97 3.40 -5.99
C GLY A 266 33.62 4.12 -6.07
N ALA A 267 32.54 3.47 -5.66
CA ALA A 267 31.19 4.04 -5.60
C ALA A 267 30.97 4.76 -4.25
N SER A 268 31.72 5.83 -3.98
CA SER A 268 31.62 6.58 -2.73
C SER A 268 30.50 7.64 -2.80
N GLU A 269 30.02 8.07 -1.62
CA GLU A 269 28.93 9.05 -1.43
C GLU A 269 29.08 10.36 -2.24
N ALA A 270 30.27 10.75 -2.67
CA ALA A 270 30.51 11.98 -3.42
C ALA A 270 29.90 11.98 -4.83
N GLU A 271 29.87 10.84 -5.53
CA GLU A 271 29.26 10.74 -6.87
C GLU A 271 27.74 10.60 -6.79
N VAL A 272 27.22 9.94 -5.78
CA VAL A 272 25.78 9.78 -5.55
C VAL A 272 25.11 11.11 -5.18
N GLN A 273 25.78 11.97 -4.40
CA GLN A 273 25.27 13.31 -4.06
C GLN A 273 25.20 14.26 -5.27
N VAL A 274 26.12 14.15 -6.21
CA VAL A 274 26.13 15.01 -7.43
C VAL A 274 24.94 14.68 -8.34
N ILE A 275 24.56 13.40 -8.45
CA ILE A 275 23.39 12.97 -9.23
C ILE A 275 22.10 13.34 -8.49
N GLY A 276 22.00 13.11 -7.20
CA GLY A 276 20.86 13.45 -6.36
C GLY A 276 20.57 14.94 -6.29
N SER A 277 21.61 15.81 -6.20
CA SER A 277 21.44 17.26 -6.17
C SER A 277 20.96 17.84 -7.50
N ARG A 278 21.34 17.25 -8.63
CA ARG A 278 20.86 17.67 -9.97
C ARG A 278 19.39 17.28 -10.23
N ILE A 279 18.92 16.19 -9.65
CA ILE A 279 17.52 15.75 -9.78
C ILE A 279 16.61 16.52 -8.82
N SER A 280 17.04 16.80 -7.59
CA SER A 280 16.25 17.53 -6.60
C SER A 280 16.03 19.02 -6.96
N SER A 281 16.92 19.62 -7.76
CA SER A 281 16.72 20.98 -8.27
C SER A 281 15.66 21.07 -9.37
N LEU A 282 15.39 19.97 -10.09
CA LEU A 282 14.34 19.88 -11.12
C LEU A 282 12.94 19.61 -10.55
N VAL A 283 12.85 18.98 -9.38
CA VAL A 283 11.56 18.60 -8.73
C VAL A 283 11.04 19.70 -7.78
N ARG A 284 11.85 20.71 -7.43
CA ARG A 284 11.40 21.91 -6.68
C ARG A 284 10.74 22.99 -7.55
N SER A 285 10.07 22.63 -8.63
CA SER A 285 9.23 23.61 -9.33
C SER A 285 7.90 23.77 -8.59
N GLU A 286 7.51 25.03 -8.39
CA GLU A 286 6.37 25.52 -7.58
C GLU A 286 4.96 25.00 -7.95
N ALA A 287 4.86 23.97 -8.80
CA ALA A 287 3.58 23.47 -9.30
C ALA A 287 2.86 22.46 -8.37
N PHE A 288 3.48 22.04 -7.25
CA PHE A 288 2.91 20.98 -6.40
C PHE A 288 2.14 21.47 -5.15
N TRP A 289 2.18 22.77 -4.85
CA TRP A 289 1.60 23.35 -3.62
C TRP A 289 0.11 23.79 -3.69
N PRO A 290 -0.57 23.97 -4.84
CA PRO A 290 -1.97 24.41 -4.84
C PRO A 290 -2.95 23.40 -4.27
N SER A 291 -2.67 22.09 -4.37
CA SER A 291 -3.63 21.04 -3.97
C SER A 291 -3.72 20.82 -2.45
N VAL A 292 -2.63 21.06 -1.72
CA VAL A 292 -2.57 20.87 -0.25
C VAL A 292 -3.19 22.06 0.48
N ILE A 293 -3.04 23.28 -0.05
CA ILE A 293 -3.59 24.50 0.56
C ILE A 293 -5.12 24.53 0.42
N GLY A 294 -5.68 24.00 -0.67
CA GLY A 294 -7.13 23.90 -0.88
C GLY A 294 -7.84 23.02 0.15
N PHE A 295 -7.18 21.92 0.57
CA PHE A 295 -7.75 20.98 1.53
C PHE A 295 -7.79 21.54 2.97
N VAL A 296 -6.78 22.30 3.38
CA VAL A 296 -6.74 22.93 4.72
C VAL A 296 -7.71 24.12 4.79
N ALA A 297 -7.86 24.88 3.71
CA ALA A 297 -8.78 26.00 3.65
C ALA A 297 -10.25 25.55 3.63
N GLY A 298 -10.59 24.45 2.95
CA GLY A 298 -11.95 23.88 2.92
C GLY A 298 -12.42 23.40 4.28
N ALA A 299 -11.56 22.71 5.04
CA ALA A 299 -11.88 22.24 6.39
C ALA A 299 -12.08 23.39 7.40
N ALA A 300 -11.33 24.50 7.25
CA ALA A 300 -11.48 25.67 8.12
C ALA A 300 -12.80 26.42 7.87
N VAL A 301 -13.25 26.52 6.61
CA VAL A 301 -14.51 27.17 6.24
C VAL A 301 -15.72 26.34 6.69
N ALA A 302 -15.69 25.02 6.58
CA ALA A 302 -16.75 24.14 7.07
C ALA A 302 -16.92 24.22 8.59
N SER A 303 -15.81 24.26 9.35
CA SER A 303 -15.84 24.40 10.80
C SER A 303 -16.35 25.77 11.28
N ALA A 304 -16.03 26.84 10.56
CA ALA A 304 -16.52 28.19 10.89
C ALA A 304 -18.02 28.32 10.61
N SER A 305 -18.54 27.70 9.55
CA SER A 305 -19.97 27.72 9.21
C SER A 305 -20.81 26.93 10.22
N PHE A 306 -20.30 25.83 10.75
CA PHE A 306 -20.98 25.03 11.77
C PHE A 306 -21.06 25.76 13.11
N LEU A 307 -19.99 26.48 13.51
CA LEU A 307 -19.97 27.29 14.73
C LEU A 307 -20.86 28.54 14.65
N ALA A 308 -21.07 29.09 13.45
CA ALA A 308 -21.97 30.22 13.26
C ALA A 308 -23.46 29.82 13.27
N ALA A 309 -23.78 28.60 12.83
CA ALA A 309 -25.14 28.08 12.86
C ALA A 309 -25.59 27.67 14.27
N SER A 310 -24.69 27.15 15.11
CA SER A 310 -25.00 26.74 16.51
C SER A 310 -25.14 27.89 17.51
N ARG A 311 -24.83 29.14 17.13
CA ARG A 311 -25.05 30.35 17.97
C ARG A 311 -26.34 31.10 17.67
N ARG A 312 -27.21 30.57 16.81
CA ARG A 312 -28.51 31.17 16.47
C ARG A 312 -29.72 30.32 16.86
N GLN A 313 -29.53 29.37 17.76
CA GLN A 313 -30.63 28.68 18.47
C GLN A 313 -30.58 28.98 19.97
#